data_bafedb1ec8bec6ce17cc32678366cd0d
#
_entry.id   bafedb1ec8bec6ce17cc32678366cd0d
#
_cell.length_a   1.000
_cell.length_b   1.000
_cell.length_c   1.000
_cell.angle_alpha   90.00
_cell.angle_beta   90.00
_cell.angle_gamma   90.00
#
_symmetry.space_group_name_H-M   'P 1'
#
loop_
_entity.id
_entity.type
_entity.pdbx_description
1 polymer ?
#
loop_
_entity_poly.entity_id
_entity_poly.type
_entity_poly.pdbx_seq_one_letter_code
_entity_poly.pdbx_strand_id
1 'polypeptide(L)'
;MAAATATRFLRVTHTLEQLQAGQLAGARQLKLACGLTAFPREIFDLADTLEVLDLTGNALTALPDDLPRLHRLRILFASGNRFTAFPSVLGACERLDMIGFKANRIQTVPRGSLPHALRWLILTDNAIDELPADIGDCSRLQKLMLAGNRLRTLPAGLAACRALELIRLSANRLDALPDWLLRMPRLAWLAAAGNPFGAAPEAAASAEPDVADVDWASLACEQKLGEGASGVIYRAQWAAENRAPRAVAVKLFKGAVTSDGLPDCEMAACLHAGRHPNMIPVIGKVHGHPDGTHGLVMELVDPALTNLAGPPSFATCTRDVYADGTGFEPAAALRIAHGIASVAGHLHERGIMHGDLYAHNILHDGAGGALLGDFGAASLYDVNDRMRGARFERLEVRAFGYLLGELLDRCGQQAWAGWRALDALASACLNEDVDARPSFVEITAALAAQTR
;
A
#
# COMPACT_ATOMS: atom_id res chain seq x y z
N MET A 1 -7.13 23.37 1.68
CA MET A 1 -6.00 23.97 0.95
C MET A 1 -4.68 23.24 1.15
N ALA A 2 -4.36 22.66 2.29
CA ALA A 2 -3.09 21.95 2.55
C ALA A 2 -2.93 20.62 1.78
N ALA A 3 -3.97 19.81 1.62
CA ALA A 3 -3.91 18.51 0.94
C ALA A 3 -3.69 18.62 -0.58
N ALA A 4 -4.31 19.63 -1.23
CA ALA A 4 -4.08 19.90 -2.65
C ALA A 4 -2.64 20.39 -2.93
N THR A 5 -1.96 20.90 -1.93
CA THR A 5 -0.59 21.41 -2.04
C THR A 5 0.42 20.25 -2.12
N ALA A 6 0.27 19.18 -1.33
CA ALA A 6 1.25 18.08 -1.27
C ALA A 6 1.38 17.31 -2.59
N THR A 7 0.26 17.03 -3.29
CA THR A 7 0.27 16.34 -4.60
C THR A 7 0.76 17.25 -5.75
N ARG A 8 0.71 18.56 -5.55
CA ARG A 8 1.16 19.55 -6.54
C ARG A 8 2.68 19.70 -6.59
N PHE A 9 3.37 19.31 -5.53
CA PHE A 9 4.79 19.58 -5.32
C PHE A 9 5.76 18.85 -6.26
N LEU A 10 5.47 17.64 -6.73
CA LEU A 10 6.36 16.88 -7.60
C LEU A 10 6.03 16.96 -9.11
N ARG A 11 5.11 17.83 -9.51
CA ARG A 11 4.69 17.96 -10.92
C ARG A 11 5.63 18.79 -11.78
N VAL A 12 6.43 19.67 -11.18
CA VAL A 12 7.37 20.53 -11.92
C VAL A 12 8.72 19.85 -11.95
N THR A 13 9.16 19.45 -13.14
CA THR A 13 10.54 18.98 -13.39
C THR A 13 11.38 20.20 -13.77
N HIS A 14 12.51 20.39 -13.09
CA HIS A 14 13.47 21.44 -13.37
C HIS A 14 14.54 20.93 -14.32
N THR A 15 15.25 21.85 -14.98
CA THR A 15 16.39 21.48 -15.82
C THR A 15 17.72 21.74 -15.12
N LEU A 16 18.76 21.03 -15.55
CA LEU A 16 20.12 21.23 -15.02
C LEU A 16 20.63 22.64 -15.36
N GLU A 17 20.27 23.17 -16.53
CA GLU A 17 20.65 24.52 -16.97
C GLU A 17 20.03 25.58 -16.07
N GLN A 18 18.76 25.43 -15.66
CA GLN A 18 18.12 26.33 -14.70
C GLN A 18 18.84 26.37 -13.36
N LEU A 19 19.27 25.18 -12.88
CA LEU A 19 20.03 25.06 -11.63
C LEU A 19 21.39 25.76 -11.78
N GLN A 20 22.13 25.47 -12.83
CA GLN A 20 23.45 26.04 -13.11
C GLN A 20 23.43 27.55 -13.36
N ALA A 21 22.34 28.04 -13.92
CA ALA A 21 22.13 29.47 -14.12
C ALA A 21 21.68 30.21 -12.86
N GLY A 22 21.54 29.52 -11.69
CA GLY A 22 21.06 30.12 -10.44
C GLY A 22 19.59 30.53 -10.45
N GLN A 23 18.81 30.14 -11.46
CA GLN A 23 17.39 30.51 -11.59
C GLN A 23 16.48 29.86 -10.54
N LEU A 24 17.01 28.87 -9.81
CA LEU A 24 16.29 28.13 -8.77
C LEU A 24 16.65 28.61 -7.35
N ALA A 25 17.30 29.76 -7.20
CA ALA A 25 17.65 30.33 -5.91
C ALA A 25 16.42 30.43 -5.01
N GLY A 26 16.52 29.94 -3.75
CA GLY A 26 15.41 29.93 -2.80
C GLY A 26 14.39 28.79 -3.00
N ALA A 27 14.58 27.90 -3.97
CA ALA A 27 13.70 26.76 -4.18
C ALA A 27 13.69 25.82 -2.94
N ARG A 28 12.50 25.45 -2.50
CA ARG A 28 12.32 24.46 -1.42
C ARG A 28 12.22 23.03 -1.95
N GLN A 29 12.02 22.89 -3.25
CA GLN A 29 11.86 21.60 -3.92
C GLN A 29 12.61 21.61 -5.24
N LEU A 30 13.34 20.54 -5.51
CA LEU A 30 14.07 20.33 -6.73
C LEU A 30 13.79 18.93 -7.27
N LYS A 31 13.42 18.85 -8.54
CA LYS A 31 13.30 17.59 -9.29
C LYS A 31 14.13 17.68 -10.55
N LEU A 32 15.10 16.77 -10.67
CA LEU A 32 15.96 16.63 -11.84
C LEU A 32 15.87 15.19 -12.37
N ALA A 33 15.41 15.03 -13.62
CA ALA A 33 15.31 13.75 -14.31
C ALA A 33 15.86 13.92 -15.73
N CYS A 34 17.19 14.04 -15.85
CA CYS A 34 17.89 14.40 -17.08
C CYS A 34 19.11 13.51 -17.37
N GLY A 35 19.10 12.25 -16.87
CA GLY A 35 20.16 11.28 -17.14
C GLY A 35 21.45 11.54 -16.35
N LEU A 36 21.36 12.18 -15.18
CA LEU A 36 22.52 12.49 -14.33
C LEU A 36 23.33 11.23 -14.00
N THR A 37 24.63 11.28 -14.25
CA THR A 37 25.60 10.24 -13.84
C THR A 37 26.39 10.62 -12.59
N ALA A 38 26.40 11.91 -12.22
CA ALA A 38 27.00 12.45 -11.02
C ALA A 38 26.05 13.46 -10.36
N PHE A 39 26.19 13.65 -9.05
CA PHE A 39 25.42 14.62 -8.30
C PHE A 39 25.85 16.06 -8.65
N PRO A 40 24.94 16.93 -9.15
CA PRO A 40 25.27 18.32 -9.47
C PRO A 40 25.61 19.11 -8.20
N ARG A 41 26.79 19.70 -8.18
CA ARG A 41 27.30 20.43 -6.99
C ARG A 41 26.51 21.72 -6.71
N GLU A 42 25.90 22.29 -7.72
CA GLU A 42 25.05 23.48 -7.67
C GLU A 42 23.79 23.29 -6.82
N ILE A 43 23.41 22.05 -6.50
CA ILE A 43 22.33 21.74 -5.54
C ILE A 43 22.66 22.33 -4.15
N PHE A 44 23.94 22.43 -3.78
CA PHE A 44 24.34 23.00 -2.51
C PHE A 44 24.10 24.51 -2.39
N ASP A 45 23.90 25.22 -3.50
CA ASP A 45 23.52 26.62 -3.50
C ASP A 45 22.09 26.82 -2.93
N LEU A 46 21.31 25.72 -2.83
CA LEU A 46 19.98 25.69 -2.24
C LEU A 46 19.96 25.22 -0.78
N ALA A 47 21.13 25.07 -0.11
CA ALA A 47 21.23 24.45 1.22
C ALA A 47 20.33 25.09 2.27
N ASP A 48 20.13 26.40 2.22
CA ASP A 48 19.31 27.15 3.17
C ASP A 48 17.80 27.02 2.95
N THR A 49 17.37 26.44 1.82
CA THR A 49 15.93 26.44 1.46
C THR A 49 15.42 25.07 1.06
N LEU A 50 16.26 24.16 0.51
CA LEU A 50 15.85 22.89 -0.07
C LEU A 50 15.34 21.90 0.98
N GLU A 51 14.08 21.51 0.87
CA GLU A 51 13.42 20.54 1.75
C GLU A 51 13.14 19.21 1.05
N VAL A 52 12.91 19.24 -0.28
CA VAL A 52 12.59 18.06 -1.09
C VAL A 52 13.53 17.98 -2.27
N LEU A 53 14.25 16.86 -2.39
CA LEU A 53 15.12 16.56 -3.53
C LEU A 53 14.67 15.28 -4.21
N ASP A 54 14.25 15.38 -5.47
CA ASP A 54 13.87 14.24 -6.31
C ASP A 54 14.85 14.08 -7.47
N LEU A 55 15.67 13.04 -7.39
CA LEU A 55 16.65 12.61 -8.39
C LEU A 55 16.22 11.31 -9.08
N THR A 56 14.94 10.99 -9.06
CA THR A 56 14.37 9.77 -9.66
C THR A 56 14.62 9.74 -11.17
N GLY A 57 14.91 8.54 -11.71
CA GLY A 57 15.06 8.31 -13.16
C GLY A 57 16.39 8.81 -13.75
N ASN A 58 17.46 8.80 -12.97
CA ASN A 58 18.80 9.15 -13.41
C ASN A 58 19.73 7.90 -13.49
N ALA A 59 21.02 8.12 -13.57
CA ALA A 59 22.05 7.07 -13.64
C ALA A 59 23.09 7.20 -12.50
N LEU A 60 22.67 7.78 -11.36
CA LEU A 60 23.53 8.00 -10.21
C LEU A 60 23.93 6.67 -9.55
N THR A 61 25.18 6.61 -9.08
CA THR A 61 25.75 5.47 -8.35
C THR A 61 26.14 5.84 -6.91
N ALA A 62 26.29 7.13 -6.60
CA ALA A 62 26.71 7.63 -5.30
C ALA A 62 26.07 9.00 -5.01
N LEU A 63 26.00 9.35 -3.74
CA LEU A 63 25.77 10.70 -3.24
C LEU A 63 27.06 11.25 -2.64
N PRO A 64 27.26 12.58 -2.65
CA PRO A 64 28.49 13.18 -2.11
C PRO A 64 28.54 13.12 -0.58
N ASP A 65 29.73 12.96 -0.01
CA ASP A 65 29.94 12.84 1.44
C ASP A 65 29.53 14.12 2.22
N ASP A 66 29.52 15.27 1.56
CA ASP A 66 29.06 16.53 2.13
C ASP A 66 27.57 16.82 1.95
N LEU A 67 26.76 15.80 1.58
CA LEU A 67 25.30 15.91 1.48
C LEU A 67 24.65 16.52 2.73
N PRO A 68 25.14 16.32 3.99
CA PRO A 68 24.56 16.94 5.18
C PRO A 68 24.59 18.48 5.20
N ARG A 69 25.35 19.12 4.28
CA ARG A 69 25.25 20.57 4.03
C ARG A 69 23.86 21.01 3.64
N LEU A 70 23.05 20.12 3.03
CA LEU A 70 21.62 20.35 2.77
C LEU A 70 20.83 20.19 4.08
N HIS A 71 21.11 21.03 5.05
CA HIS A 71 20.66 20.90 6.44
C HIS A 71 19.13 21.08 6.64
N ARG A 72 18.41 21.50 5.59
CA ARG A 72 16.94 21.56 5.58
C ARG A 72 16.28 20.40 4.88
N LEU A 73 17.06 19.51 4.26
CA LEU A 73 16.54 18.39 3.47
C LEU A 73 15.77 17.40 4.36
N ARG A 74 14.51 17.18 4.01
CA ARG A 74 13.59 16.29 4.71
C ARG A 74 13.20 15.07 3.87
N ILE A 75 13.10 15.23 2.56
CA ILE A 75 12.65 14.21 1.63
C ILE A 75 13.69 14.05 0.53
N LEU A 76 14.17 12.81 0.32
CA LEU A 76 15.07 12.45 -0.76
C LEU A 76 14.53 11.26 -1.56
N PHE A 77 14.32 11.45 -2.85
CA PHE A 77 14.04 10.37 -3.80
C PHE A 77 15.17 10.21 -4.80
N ALA A 78 15.66 8.99 -4.94
CA ALA A 78 16.64 8.56 -5.93
C ALA A 78 16.25 7.20 -6.56
N SER A 79 14.95 7.00 -6.77
CA SER A 79 14.40 5.78 -7.39
C SER A 79 14.83 5.68 -8.86
N GLY A 80 14.91 4.43 -9.41
CA GLY A 80 15.31 4.25 -10.82
C GLY A 80 16.70 4.78 -11.15
N ASN A 81 17.67 4.57 -10.26
CA ASN A 81 19.09 4.89 -10.43
C ASN A 81 19.94 3.62 -10.47
N ARG A 82 21.25 3.73 -10.22
CA ARG A 82 22.21 2.62 -10.32
C ARG A 82 22.99 2.37 -9.03
N PHE A 83 22.41 2.72 -7.88
CA PHE A 83 23.04 2.47 -6.58
C PHE A 83 23.14 0.97 -6.31
N THR A 84 24.32 0.52 -5.87
CA THR A 84 24.61 -0.88 -5.48
C THR A 84 24.72 -1.06 -3.97
N ALA A 85 24.94 0.03 -3.23
CA ALA A 85 24.86 0.11 -1.78
C ALA A 85 24.00 1.32 -1.38
N PHE A 86 23.32 1.22 -0.24
CA PHE A 86 22.61 2.35 0.32
C PHE A 86 23.63 3.38 0.82
N PRO A 87 23.50 4.67 0.46
CA PRO A 87 24.52 5.68 0.77
C PRO A 87 24.65 5.92 2.28
N SER A 88 25.82 5.62 2.86
CA SER A 88 26.07 5.78 4.29
C SER A 88 26.00 7.22 4.78
N VAL A 89 26.25 8.20 3.91
CA VAL A 89 26.14 9.64 4.22
C VAL A 89 24.75 10.05 4.69
N LEU A 90 23.70 9.30 4.34
CA LEU A 90 22.31 9.62 4.72
C LEU A 90 22.11 9.56 6.23
N GLY A 91 22.84 8.71 6.95
CA GLY A 91 22.79 8.67 8.42
C GLY A 91 23.16 9.98 9.12
N ALA A 92 23.99 10.80 8.48
CA ALA A 92 24.37 12.12 8.97
C ALA A 92 23.36 13.23 8.60
N CYS A 93 22.34 12.94 7.81
CA CYS A 93 21.32 13.90 7.40
C CYS A 93 20.17 13.93 8.45
N GLU A 94 20.37 14.63 9.55
CA GLU A 94 19.52 14.58 10.76
C GLU A 94 18.03 14.89 10.54
N ARG A 95 17.68 15.65 9.49
CA ARG A 95 16.30 16.04 9.20
C ARG A 95 15.61 15.17 8.17
N LEU A 96 16.31 14.22 7.54
CA LEU A 96 15.68 13.32 6.59
C LEU A 96 14.66 12.43 7.30
N ASP A 97 13.41 12.63 6.97
CA ASP A 97 12.27 11.86 7.48
C ASP A 97 11.66 10.92 6.42
N MET A 98 11.98 11.12 5.13
CA MET A 98 11.51 10.27 4.03
C MET A 98 12.63 10.02 3.02
N ILE A 99 12.88 8.74 2.72
CA ILE A 99 13.92 8.29 1.80
C ILE A 99 13.36 7.24 0.84
N GLY A 100 13.57 7.44 -0.47
CA GLY A 100 13.15 6.51 -1.51
C GLY A 100 14.23 6.16 -2.52
N PHE A 101 14.59 4.87 -2.58
CA PHE A 101 15.55 4.28 -3.53
C PHE A 101 14.93 3.06 -4.25
N LYS A 102 13.64 3.13 -4.61
CA LYS A 102 12.98 2.06 -5.36
C LYS A 102 13.68 1.82 -6.71
N ALA A 103 13.67 0.56 -7.18
CA ALA A 103 14.21 0.16 -8.49
C ALA A 103 15.66 0.61 -8.69
N ASN A 104 16.52 0.19 -7.78
CA ASN A 104 17.97 0.30 -7.85
C ASN A 104 18.60 -1.12 -7.86
N ARG A 105 19.88 -1.22 -7.50
CA ARG A 105 20.62 -2.47 -7.41
C ARG A 105 21.25 -2.65 -6.04
N ILE A 106 20.66 -2.05 -5.01
CA ILE A 106 21.19 -2.03 -3.65
C ILE A 106 21.21 -3.45 -3.10
N GLN A 107 22.38 -3.89 -2.64
CA GLN A 107 22.61 -5.18 -2.01
C GLN A 107 22.78 -5.04 -0.50
N THR A 108 23.36 -3.93 -0.05
CA THR A 108 23.69 -3.69 1.35
C THR A 108 23.14 -2.36 1.85
N VAL A 109 22.65 -2.38 3.09
CA VAL A 109 22.31 -1.19 3.86
C VAL A 109 23.29 -1.11 5.03
N PRO A 110 24.30 -0.22 4.97
CA PRO A 110 25.35 -0.16 5.99
C PRO A 110 24.78 0.26 7.36
N ARG A 111 25.42 -0.19 8.43
CA ARG A 111 25.11 0.30 9.79
C ARG A 111 25.37 1.80 9.87
N GLY A 112 24.53 2.52 10.64
CA GLY A 112 24.64 3.98 10.78
C GLY A 112 24.22 4.78 9.54
N SER A 113 23.68 4.14 8.49
CA SER A 113 23.24 4.83 7.28
C SER A 113 21.79 5.35 7.34
N LEU A 114 21.01 4.93 8.33
CA LEU A 114 19.62 5.33 8.48
C LEU A 114 19.48 6.50 9.47
N PRO A 115 18.91 7.65 9.08
CA PRO A 115 18.72 8.79 9.99
C PRO A 115 17.73 8.45 11.11
N HIS A 116 17.99 8.88 12.33
CA HIS A 116 17.07 8.69 13.48
C HIS A 116 15.69 9.36 13.29
N ALA A 117 15.62 10.42 12.49
CA ALA A 117 14.36 11.10 12.16
C ALA A 117 13.48 10.33 11.17
N LEU A 118 13.99 9.24 10.60
CA LEU A 118 13.36 8.50 9.51
C LEU A 118 11.95 8.03 9.87
N ARG A 119 10.98 8.39 9.03
CA ARG A 119 9.57 8.05 9.16
C ARG A 119 9.09 7.14 8.03
N TRP A 120 9.64 7.31 6.84
CA TRP A 120 9.27 6.51 5.68
C TRP A 120 10.51 6.10 4.88
N LEU A 121 10.71 4.77 4.72
CA LEU A 121 11.79 4.18 3.94
C LEU A 121 11.24 3.33 2.80
N ILE A 122 11.66 3.65 1.57
CA ILE A 122 11.26 2.94 0.35
C ILE A 122 12.51 2.33 -0.30
N LEU A 123 12.62 1.02 -0.21
CA LEU A 123 13.71 0.21 -0.83
C LEU A 123 13.15 -0.91 -1.71
N THR A 124 11.91 -0.76 -2.18
CA THR A 124 11.24 -1.70 -3.09
C THR A 124 12.07 -1.94 -4.33
N ASP A 125 12.08 -3.19 -4.84
CA ASP A 125 12.75 -3.59 -6.09
C ASP A 125 14.24 -3.27 -6.05
N ASN A 126 14.95 -3.98 -5.17
CA ASN A 126 16.39 -3.97 -5.00
C ASN A 126 16.92 -5.41 -4.84
N ALA A 127 18.14 -5.58 -4.39
CA ALA A 127 18.79 -6.88 -4.20
C ALA A 127 19.26 -7.07 -2.74
N ILE A 128 18.57 -6.48 -1.76
CA ILE A 128 18.97 -6.44 -0.35
C ILE A 128 18.76 -7.82 0.27
N ASP A 129 19.87 -8.38 0.81
CA ASP A 129 19.83 -9.69 1.48
C ASP A 129 19.54 -9.57 2.99
N GLU A 130 19.95 -8.47 3.62
CA GLU A 130 19.72 -8.19 5.03
C GLU A 130 19.58 -6.71 5.35
N LEU A 131 18.88 -6.40 6.43
CA LEU A 131 18.78 -5.06 7.00
C LEU A 131 19.71 -4.95 8.21
N PRO A 132 20.31 -3.77 8.48
CA PRO A 132 21.14 -3.58 9.64
C PRO A 132 20.32 -3.61 10.94
N ALA A 133 20.91 -4.18 12.01
CA ALA A 133 20.21 -4.34 13.30
C ALA A 133 19.84 -2.99 13.94
N ASP A 134 20.61 -1.93 13.67
CA ASP A 134 20.40 -0.56 14.13
C ASP A 134 19.25 0.17 13.41
N ILE A 135 18.52 -0.48 12.50
CA ILE A 135 17.21 0.02 12.05
C ILE A 135 16.26 0.28 13.22
N GLY A 136 16.45 -0.43 14.34
CA GLY A 136 15.71 -0.23 15.58
C GLY A 136 15.87 1.16 16.21
N ASP A 137 16.92 1.90 15.86
CA ASP A 137 17.17 3.27 16.33
C ASP A 137 16.25 4.27 15.63
N CYS A 138 15.60 3.86 14.52
CA CYS A 138 14.60 4.66 13.82
C CYS A 138 13.23 4.60 14.54
N SER A 139 13.15 5.11 15.77
CA SER A 139 11.95 5.03 16.63
C SER A 139 10.69 5.67 16.02
N ARG A 140 10.84 6.56 15.04
CA ARG A 140 9.77 7.25 14.32
C ARG A 140 9.33 6.56 13.05
N LEU A 141 9.93 5.41 12.68
CA LEU A 141 9.63 4.70 11.44
C LEU A 141 8.18 4.21 11.43
N GLN A 142 7.37 4.77 10.52
CA GLN A 142 5.95 4.45 10.33
C GLN A 142 5.72 3.57 9.10
N LYS A 143 6.52 3.75 8.03
CA LYS A 143 6.32 3.05 6.76
C LYS A 143 7.62 2.50 6.23
N LEU A 144 7.65 1.17 6.00
CA LEU A 144 8.82 0.44 5.52
C LEU A 144 8.44 -0.41 4.30
N MET A 145 9.00 -0.08 3.14
CA MET A 145 8.66 -0.72 1.86
C MET A 145 9.87 -1.47 1.31
N LEU A 146 9.83 -2.79 1.38
CA LEU A 146 10.92 -3.72 1.05
C LEU A 146 10.50 -4.79 0.03
N ALA A 147 9.33 -4.67 -0.60
CA ALA A 147 8.89 -5.63 -1.59
C ALA A 147 9.91 -5.80 -2.73
N GLY A 148 10.09 -7.03 -3.25
CA GLY A 148 11.01 -7.31 -4.35
C GLY A 148 12.48 -7.20 -3.95
N ASN A 149 12.85 -7.76 -2.80
CA ASN A 149 14.23 -7.90 -2.35
C ASN A 149 14.62 -9.38 -2.16
N ARG A 150 15.71 -9.65 -1.42
CA ARG A 150 16.23 -11.00 -1.20
C ARG A 150 16.30 -11.37 0.28
N LEU A 151 15.55 -10.67 1.12
CA LEU A 151 15.55 -10.85 2.57
C LEU A 151 15.14 -12.29 2.95
N ARG A 152 15.95 -12.95 3.76
CA ARG A 152 15.65 -14.27 4.34
C ARG A 152 15.09 -14.17 5.74
N THR A 153 15.46 -13.14 6.46
CA THR A 153 15.02 -12.85 7.84
C THR A 153 14.85 -11.35 8.04
N LEU A 154 14.17 -10.97 9.11
CA LEU A 154 14.08 -9.60 9.59
C LEU A 154 14.93 -9.45 10.86
N PRO A 155 15.72 -8.36 11.00
CA PRO A 155 16.54 -8.16 12.19
C PRO A 155 15.65 -7.94 13.42
N ALA A 156 16.01 -8.55 14.54
CA ALA A 156 15.26 -8.40 15.80
C ALA A 156 15.18 -6.94 16.27
N GLY A 157 16.15 -6.10 15.91
CA GLY A 157 16.15 -4.67 16.19
C GLY A 157 14.92 -3.95 15.64
N LEU A 158 14.35 -4.41 14.53
CA LEU A 158 13.14 -3.80 13.95
C LEU A 158 11.94 -3.83 14.92
N ALA A 159 11.91 -4.76 15.89
CA ALA A 159 10.88 -4.78 16.93
C ALA A 159 10.85 -3.51 17.81
N ALA A 160 11.95 -2.74 17.85
CA ALA A 160 12.03 -1.47 18.57
C ALA A 160 11.32 -0.32 17.82
N CYS A 161 11.03 -0.47 16.53
CA CYS A 161 10.29 0.52 15.72
C CYS A 161 8.79 0.49 16.06
N ARG A 162 8.42 0.83 17.30
CA ARG A 162 7.04 0.73 17.81
C ARG A 162 6.04 1.65 17.09
N ALA A 163 6.52 2.64 16.32
CA ALA A 163 5.70 3.50 15.49
C ALA A 163 5.32 2.88 14.15
N LEU A 164 5.85 1.69 13.79
CA LEU A 164 5.64 1.06 12.48
C LEU A 164 4.17 0.66 12.29
N GLU A 165 3.57 1.21 11.25
CA GLU A 165 2.16 1.02 10.90
C GLU A 165 1.99 0.24 9.59
N LEU A 166 2.92 0.41 8.64
CA LEU A 166 2.89 -0.27 7.34
C LEU A 166 4.24 -0.90 7.03
N ILE A 167 4.21 -2.18 6.65
CA ILE A 167 5.38 -2.90 6.13
C ILE A 167 5.02 -3.68 4.87
N ARG A 168 5.85 -3.57 3.83
CA ARG A 168 5.75 -4.32 2.56
C ARG A 168 6.93 -5.25 2.42
N LEU A 169 6.69 -6.55 2.53
CA LEU A 169 7.69 -7.63 2.52
C LEU A 169 7.49 -8.60 1.35
N SER A 170 6.50 -8.35 0.49
CA SER A 170 6.16 -9.25 -0.62
C SER A 170 7.36 -9.49 -1.55
N ALA A 171 7.39 -10.64 -2.22
CA ALA A 171 8.44 -11.01 -3.17
C ALA A 171 9.85 -10.92 -2.56
N ASN A 172 10.04 -11.52 -1.40
CA ASN A 172 11.31 -11.73 -0.74
C ASN A 172 11.62 -13.24 -0.62
N ARG A 173 12.54 -13.61 0.27
CA ARG A 173 12.96 -15.00 0.50
C ARG A 173 12.78 -15.42 1.95
N LEU A 174 11.75 -14.87 2.62
CA LEU A 174 11.47 -15.12 4.02
C LEU A 174 10.95 -16.55 4.20
N ASP A 175 11.61 -17.36 5.03
CA ASP A 175 11.17 -18.70 5.37
C ASP A 175 10.07 -18.68 6.45
N ALA A 176 9.97 -17.60 7.22
CA ALA A 176 8.93 -17.33 8.21
C ALA A 176 8.82 -15.84 8.51
N LEU A 177 7.64 -15.38 8.95
CA LEU A 177 7.50 -14.09 9.63
C LEU A 177 7.77 -14.28 11.13
N PRO A 178 8.62 -13.45 11.76
CA PRO A 178 8.89 -13.56 13.18
C PRO A 178 7.66 -13.19 14.02
N ASP A 179 7.45 -13.90 15.13
CA ASP A 179 6.28 -13.70 16.00
C ASP A 179 6.16 -12.29 16.57
N TRP A 180 7.30 -11.62 16.82
CA TRP A 180 7.28 -10.24 17.30
C TRP A 180 6.68 -9.26 16.28
N LEU A 181 6.81 -9.53 14.96
CA LEU A 181 6.22 -8.68 13.92
C LEU A 181 4.69 -8.66 14.01
N LEU A 182 4.08 -9.85 14.20
CA LEU A 182 2.63 -9.99 14.32
C LEU A 182 2.07 -9.47 15.67
N ARG A 183 2.95 -9.04 16.57
CA ARG A 183 2.61 -8.42 17.87
C ARG A 183 3.00 -6.94 17.94
N MET A 184 3.42 -6.34 16.83
CA MET A 184 3.77 -4.93 16.83
C MET A 184 2.52 -4.07 17.10
N PRO A 185 2.60 -3.14 18.08
CA PRO A 185 1.42 -2.48 18.64
C PRO A 185 0.66 -1.60 17.64
N ARG A 186 1.35 -1.07 16.64
CA ARG A 186 0.78 -0.14 15.66
C ARG A 186 0.70 -0.67 14.25
N LEU A 187 1.23 -1.86 13.99
CA LEU A 187 1.17 -2.46 12.65
C LEU A 187 -0.29 -2.73 12.28
N ALA A 188 -0.69 -2.25 11.11
CA ALA A 188 -2.02 -2.34 10.56
C ALA A 188 -2.04 -2.84 9.12
N TRP A 189 -1.01 -2.51 8.34
CA TRP A 189 -0.92 -2.84 6.91
C TRP A 189 0.35 -3.65 6.63
N LEU A 190 0.15 -4.93 6.35
CA LEU A 190 1.22 -5.89 6.05
C LEU A 190 0.96 -6.54 4.71
N ALA A 191 1.94 -6.49 3.79
CA ALA A 191 1.95 -7.33 2.59
C ALA A 191 3.18 -8.24 2.62
N ALA A 192 2.98 -9.54 2.43
CA ALA A 192 4.04 -10.54 2.56
C ALA A 192 3.91 -11.71 1.57
N ALA A 193 3.08 -11.59 0.54
CA ALA A 193 2.90 -12.59 -0.52
C ALA A 193 4.17 -12.82 -1.34
N GLY A 194 4.30 -13.96 -1.98
CA GLY A 194 5.45 -14.31 -2.82
C GLY A 194 6.73 -14.59 -2.00
N ASN A 195 6.59 -15.06 -0.77
CA ASN A 195 7.68 -15.55 0.07
C ASN A 195 7.61 -17.07 0.25
N PRO A 196 8.72 -17.77 0.51
CA PRO A 196 8.72 -19.22 0.74
C PRO A 196 7.70 -19.71 1.77
N PHE A 197 7.50 -18.98 2.87
CA PHE A 197 6.53 -19.37 3.91
C PHE A 197 5.07 -19.37 3.45
N GLY A 198 4.73 -18.57 2.40
CA GLY A 198 3.38 -18.46 1.82
C GLY A 198 3.15 -19.36 0.61
N ALA A 199 4.19 -20.07 0.12
CA ALA A 199 4.13 -20.79 -1.15
C ALA A 199 3.03 -21.87 -1.20
N ALA A 200 2.78 -22.58 -0.11
CA ALA A 200 1.76 -23.64 -0.09
C ALA A 200 0.32 -23.10 -0.16
N PRO A 201 -0.10 -22.13 0.67
CA PRO A 201 -1.41 -21.49 0.51
C PRO A 201 -1.58 -20.78 -0.84
N GLU A 202 -0.54 -20.12 -1.37
CA GLU A 202 -0.58 -19.45 -2.67
C GLU A 202 -0.77 -20.46 -3.84
N ALA A 203 -0.07 -21.59 -3.79
CA ALA A 203 -0.23 -22.66 -4.76
C ALA A 203 -1.64 -23.28 -4.72
N ALA A 204 -2.19 -23.51 -3.52
CA ALA A 204 -3.55 -24.01 -3.34
C ALA A 204 -4.59 -23.03 -3.91
N ALA A 205 -4.46 -21.74 -3.62
CA ALA A 205 -5.34 -20.68 -4.12
C ALA A 205 -5.28 -20.54 -5.65
N SER A 206 -4.09 -20.71 -6.24
CA SER A 206 -3.91 -20.65 -7.71
C SER A 206 -4.52 -21.84 -8.44
N ALA A 207 -4.70 -22.97 -7.75
CA ALA A 207 -5.29 -24.21 -8.28
C ALA A 207 -6.83 -24.27 -8.13
N GLU A 208 -7.49 -23.18 -7.70
CA GLU A 208 -8.93 -23.13 -7.48
C GLU A 208 -9.71 -23.60 -8.70
N PRO A 209 -10.45 -24.74 -8.64
CA PRO A 209 -11.04 -25.35 -9.82
C PRO A 209 -12.31 -24.66 -10.34
N ASP A 210 -12.93 -23.80 -9.52
CA ASP A 210 -14.25 -23.23 -9.80
C ASP A 210 -14.22 -21.90 -10.56
N VAL A 211 -13.04 -21.41 -10.96
CA VAL A 211 -12.92 -20.15 -11.70
C VAL A 211 -12.85 -20.43 -13.20
N ALA A 212 -13.80 -19.89 -13.94
CA ALA A 212 -13.90 -20.06 -15.39
C ALA A 212 -12.68 -19.44 -16.12
N ASP A 213 -12.16 -20.17 -17.10
CA ASP A 213 -11.27 -19.58 -18.09
C ASP A 213 -12.12 -18.80 -19.11
N VAL A 214 -11.76 -17.54 -19.33
CA VAL A 214 -12.41 -16.66 -20.31
C VAL A 214 -11.45 -16.45 -21.48
N ASP A 215 -11.82 -16.96 -22.64
CA ASP A 215 -11.01 -16.81 -23.85
C ASP A 215 -10.88 -15.32 -24.21
N TRP A 216 -9.64 -14.87 -24.40
CA TRP A 216 -9.34 -13.50 -24.84
C TRP A 216 -10.08 -13.14 -26.14
N ALA A 217 -10.21 -14.07 -27.08
CA ALA A 217 -10.93 -13.85 -28.34
C ALA A 217 -12.43 -13.53 -28.15
N SER A 218 -13.01 -13.89 -26.98
CA SER A 218 -14.38 -13.54 -26.60
C SER A 218 -14.54 -12.15 -25.98
N LEU A 219 -13.42 -11.44 -25.76
CA LEU A 219 -13.37 -10.14 -25.08
C LEU A 219 -13.06 -9.04 -26.11
N ALA A 220 -13.98 -8.10 -26.30
CA ALA A 220 -13.74 -6.88 -27.08
C ALA A 220 -13.43 -5.73 -26.13
N CYS A 221 -12.13 -5.48 -25.89
CA CYS A 221 -11.68 -4.36 -25.06
C CYS A 221 -12.01 -3.02 -25.73
N GLU A 222 -12.65 -2.12 -24.98
CA GLU A 222 -13.10 -0.81 -25.44
C GLU A 222 -12.19 0.29 -24.89
N GLN A 223 -12.60 0.90 -23.78
CA GLN A 223 -11.88 2.03 -23.18
C GLN A 223 -11.10 1.61 -21.93
N LYS A 224 -9.99 2.27 -21.68
CA LYS A 224 -9.25 2.17 -20.43
C LYS A 224 -10.05 2.84 -19.31
N LEU A 225 -10.35 2.09 -18.25
CA LEU A 225 -11.03 2.58 -17.05
C LEU A 225 -10.03 3.13 -16.02
N GLY A 226 -8.87 2.51 -15.92
CA GLY A 226 -7.85 2.91 -14.96
C GLY A 226 -6.52 2.21 -15.19
N GLU A 227 -5.49 2.71 -14.50
CA GLU A 227 -4.17 2.09 -14.48
C GLU A 227 -3.55 2.28 -13.11
N GLY A 228 -3.10 1.18 -12.52
CA GLY A 228 -2.38 1.13 -11.27
C GLY A 228 -0.97 0.56 -11.42
N ALA A 229 -0.31 0.35 -10.29
CA ALA A 229 1.01 -0.25 -10.24
C ALA A 229 1.00 -1.69 -10.78
N SER A 230 -0.02 -2.49 -10.45
CA SER A 230 -0.11 -3.91 -10.79
C SER A 230 -0.72 -4.19 -12.17
N GLY A 231 -1.43 -3.24 -12.79
CA GLY A 231 -2.11 -3.52 -14.06
C GLY A 231 -2.86 -2.36 -14.66
N VAL A 232 -3.50 -2.65 -15.80
CA VAL A 232 -4.39 -1.75 -16.51
C VAL A 232 -5.78 -2.38 -16.55
N ILE A 233 -6.81 -1.59 -16.26
CA ILE A 233 -8.20 -2.04 -16.28
C ILE A 233 -8.89 -1.45 -17.50
N TYR A 234 -9.53 -2.30 -18.28
CA TYR A 234 -10.32 -1.95 -19.46
C TYR A 234 -11.78 -2.29 -19.25
N ARG A 235 -12.66 -1.48 -19.82
CA ARG A 235 -14.03 -1.91 -20.13
C ARG A 235 -13.96 -2.82 -21.34
N ALA A 236 -14.71 -3.91 -21.31
CA ALA A 236 -14.81 -4.84 -22.44
C ALA A 236 -16.24 -5.35 -22.59
N GLN A 237 -16.59 -5.76 -23.83
CA GLN A 237 -17.77 -6.57 -24.09
C GLN A 237 -17.34 -8.03 -24.10
N TRP A 238 -17.97 -8.85 -23.28
CA TRP A 238 -17.72 -10.28 -23.24
C TRP A 238 -18.85 -11.03 -23.96
N ALA A 239 -18.51 -11.68 -25.05
CA ALA A 239 -19.40 -12.56 -25.83
C ALA A 239 -19.20 -14.00 -25.38
N ALA A 240 -19.85 -14.42 -24.28
CA ALA A 240 -19.86 -15.83 -23.87
C ALA A 240 -20.70 -16.66 -24.83
N GLU A 241 -20.31 -17.92 -25.03
CA GLU A 241 -21.07 -18.85 -25.87
C GLU A 241 -22.54 -18.93 -25.45
N ASN A 242 -23.45 -18.80 -26.42
CA ASN A 242 -24.91 -18.88 -26.25
C ASN A 242 -25.51 -17.82 -25.27
N ARG A 243 -24.84 -16.69 -25.05
CA ARG A 243 -25.35 -15.58 -24.24
C ARG A 243 -25.21 -14.26 -24.98
N ALA A 244 -26.10 -13.30 -24.68
CA ALA A 244 -25.94 -11.93 -25.15
C ALA A 244 -24.65 -11.34 -24.63
N PRO A 245 -23.91 -10.53 -25.43
CA PRO A 245 -22.74 -9.82 -24.95
C PRO A 245 -23.07 -8.97 -23.73
N ARG A 246 -22.17 -8.97 -22.73
CA ARG A 246 -22.32 -8.13 -21.54
C ARG A 246 -21.06 -7.32 -21.27
N ALA A 247 -21.23 -6.14 -20.68
CA ALA A 247 -20.13 -5.31 -20.28
C ALA A 247 -19.43 -5.91 -19.02
N VAL A 248 -18.12 -5.96 -19.07
CA VAL A 248 -17.23 -6.44 -17.98
C VAL A 248 -16.04 -5.52 -17.81
N ALA A 249 -15.33 -5.63 -16.69
CA ALA A 249 -14.02 -5.06 -16.48
C ALA A 249 -12.95 -6.13 -16.71
N VAL A 250 -11.89 -5.81 -17.44
CA VAL A 250 -10.74 -6.71 -17.67
C VAL A 250 -9.51 -6.04 -17.10
N LYS A 251 -8.92 -6.62 -16.04
CA LYS A 251 -7.64 -6.21 -15.49
C LYS A 251 -6.53 -7.04 -16.13
N LEU A 252 -5.64 -6.39 -16.87
CA LEU A 252 -4.43 -7.00 -17.41
C LEU A 252 -3.25 -6.63 -16.52
N PHE A 253 -2.55 -7.64 -16.01
CA PHE A 253 -1.45 -7.45 -15.09
C PHE A 253 -0.17 -7.03 -15.80
N LYS A 254 0.62 -6.16 -15.15
CA LYS A 254 1.99 -5.83 -15.56
C LYS A 254 2.93 -6.83 -14.89
N GLY A 255 3.83 -7.45 -15.66
CA GLY A 255 4.68 -8.55 -15.20
C GLY A 255 5.79 -8.20 -14.19
N ALA A 256 5.81 -6.98 -13.61
CA ALA A 256 6.87 -6.52 -12.71
C ALA A 256 6.42 -6.48 -11.24
N VAL A 257 7.39 -6.58 -10.33
CA VAL A 257 7.17 -6.35 -8.89
C VAL A 257 6.62 -4.94 -8.68
N THR A 258 5.52 -4.85 -7.94
CA THR A 258 4.93 -3.58 -7.54
C THR A 258 5.44 -3.12 -6.16
N SER A 259 4.94 -1.99 -5.66
CA SER A 259 5.19 -1.57 -4.27
C SER A 259 4.61 -2.53 -3.24
N ASP A 260 3.59 -3.30 -3.60
CA ASP A 260 2.80 -4.12 -2.69
C ASP A 260 3.05 -5.61 -2.89
N GLY A 261 3.47 -6.04 -4.09
CA GLY A 261 3.80 -7.44 -4.34
C GLY A 261 3.86 -7.85 -5.80
N LEU A 262 3.61 -9.13 -6.04
CA LEU A 262 3.59 -9.74 -7.36
C LEU A 262 2.15 -9.79 -7.91
N PRO A 263 1.94 -9.44 -9.19
CA PRO A 263 0.64 -9.55 -9.84
C PRO A 263 0.00 -10.94 -9.77
N ASP A 264 0.81 -12.01 -9.86
CA ASP A 264 0.30 -13.38 -9.75
C ASP A 264 -0.26 -13.70 -8.36
N CYS A 265 0.34 -13.16 -7.30
CA CYS A 265 -0.18 -13.30 -5.93
C CYS A 265 -1.49 -12.53 -5.74
N GLU A 266 -1.60 -11.32 -6.32
CA GLU A 266 -2.86 -10.57 -6.35
C GLU A 266 -3.95 -11.36 -7.06
N MET A 267 -3.65 -11.93 -8.24
CA MET A 267 -4.59 -12.75 -8.99
C MET A 267 -5.04 -13.96 -8.18
N ALA A 268 -4.12 -14.70 -7.55
CA ALA A 268 -4.44 -15.84 -6.70
C ALA A 268 -5.37 -15.46 -5.54
N ALA A 269 -5.08 -14.35 -4.85
CA ALA A 269 -5.91 -13.85 -3.76
C ALA A 269 -7.32 -13.46 -4.24
N CYS A 270 -7.45 -12.75 -5.37
CA CYS A 270 -8.73 -12.39 -5.97
C CYS A 270 -9.59 -13.62 -6.31
N LEU A 271 -8.97 -14.67 -6.84
CA LEU A 271 -9.67 -15.91 -7.21
C LEU A 271 -10.13 -16.68 -5.98
N HIS A 272 -9.23 -16.81 -4.98
CA HIS A 272 -9.53 -17.53 -3.74
C HIS A 272 -10.52 -16.79 -2.84
N ALA A 273 -10.63 -15.47 -2.94
CA ALA A 273 -11.58 -14.67 -2.18
C ALA A 273 -13.05 -15.06 -2.40
N GLY A 274 -13.38 -15.63 -3.56
CA GLY A 274 -14.73 -16.06 -3.89
C GLY A 274 -15.70 -14.87 -4.08
N ARG A 275 -16.94 -14.99 -3.60
CA ARG A 275 -17.96 -13.96 -3.77
C ARG A 275 -18.42 -13.40 -2.42
N HIS A 276 -18.54 -12.09 -2.35
CA HIS A 276 -19.14 -11.37 -1.21
C HIS A 276 -19.86 -10.11 -1.69
N PRO A 277 -21.01 -9.71 -1.09
CA PRO A 277 -21.78 -8.52 -1.52
C PRO A 277 -20.97 -7.21 -1.50
N ASN A 278 -19.98 -7.11 -0.62
CA ASN A 278 -19.12 -5.92 -0.47
C ASN A 278 -17.76 -6.05 -1.14
N MET A 279 -17.64 -6.86 -2.18
CA MET A 279 -16.42 -7.08 -2.97
C MET A 279 -16.74 -7.08 -4.45
N ILE A 280 -15.82 -6.61 -5.30
CA ILE A 280 -15.98 -6.66 -6.74
C ILE A 280 -15.86 -8.13 -7.20
N PRO A 281 -16.94 -8.72 -7.76
CA PRO A 281 -16.91 -10.12 -8.14
C PRO A 281 -15.94 -10.40 -9.29
N VAL A 282 -15.10 -11.43 -9.13
CA VAL A 282 -14.29 -11.99 -10.20
C VAL A 282 -15.14 -13.01 -10.96
N ILE A 283 -15.13 -12.92 -12.29
CA ILE A 283 -15.88 -13.78 -13.21
C ILE A 283 -14.98 -14.93 -13.67
N GLY A 284 -13.71 -14.64 -14.01
CA GLY A 284 -12.78 -15.63 -14.51
C GLY A 284 -11.38 -15.10 -14.78
N LYS A 285 -10.51 -16.01 -15.21
CA LYS A 285 -9.14 -15.72 -15.68
C LYS A 285 -9.14 -15.49 -17.18
N VAL A 286 -8.35 -14.54 -17.65
CA VAL A 286 -8.09 -14.37 -19.08
C VAL A 286 -7.21 -15.52 -19.58
N HIS A 287 -7.66 -16.22 -20.61
CA HIS A 287 -6.91 -17.26 -21.31
C HIS A 287 -6.62 -16.84 -22.77
N GLY A 288 -5.46 -17.24 -23.28
CA GLY A 288 -5.14 -17.04 -24.71
C GLY A 288 -4.80 -15.59 -25.11
N HIS A 289 -4.39 -14.72 -24.16
CA HIS A 289 -3.90 -13.38 -24.51
C HIS A 289 -2.66 -13.48 -25.43
N PRO A 290 -2.60 -12.73 -26.56
CA PRO A 290 -1.55 -12.90 -27.59
C PRO A 290 -0.13 -12.69 -27.05
N ASP A 291 0.04 -11.80 -26.07
CA ASP A 291 1.35 -11.53 -25.45
C ASP A 291 1.59 -12.39 -24.20
N GLY A 292 0.75 -13.39 -23.92
CA GLY A 292 0.83 -14.22 -22.71
C GLY A 292 0.56 -13.44 -21.41
N THR A 293 -0.07 -12.27 -21.49
CA THR A 293 -0.39 -11.43 -20.33
C THR A 293 -1.47 -12.07 -19.48
N HIS A 294 -1.23 -12.20 -18.18
CA HIS A 294 -2.23 -12.67 -17.23
C HIS A 294 -3.28 -11.59 -16.97
N GLY A 295 -4.51 -12.00 -16.75
CA GLY A 295 -5.59 -11.06 -16.46
C GLY A 295 -6.77 -11.68 -15.75
N LEU A 296 -7.62 -10.82 -15.19
CA LEU A 296 -8.90 -11.16 -14.58
C LEU A 296 -10.05 -10.48 -15.30
N VAL A 297 -11.13 -11.21 -15.48
CA VAL A 297 -12.43 -10.67 -15.89
C VAL A 297 -13.28 -10.49 -14.64
N MET A 298 -13.79 -9.30 -14.43
CA MET A 298 -14.56 -8.89 -13.24
C MET A 298 -15.90 -8.28 -13.67
N GLU A 299 -16.84 -8.22 -12.75
CA GLU A 299 -18.04 -7.43 -12.98
C GLU A 299 -17.68 -5.96 -13.16
N LEU A 300 -18.35 -5.31 -14.11
CA LEU A 300 -18.17 -3.88 -14.32
C LEU A 300 -18.87 -3.13 -13.18
N VAL A 301 -18.10 -2.37 -12.44
CA VAL A 301 -18.59 -1.54 -11.34
C VAL A 301 -19.40 -0.37 -11.91
N ASP A 302 -20.48 0.00 -11.23
CA ASP A 302 -21.27 1.19 -11.58
C ASP A 302 -20.37 2.43 -11.56
N PRO A 303 -20.30 3.19 -12.65
CA PRO A 303 -19.49 4.42 -12.72
C PRO A 303 -19.93 5.53 -11.75
N ALA A 304 -21.11 5.40 -11.14
CA ALA A 304 -21.56 6.32 -10.08
C ALA A 304 -20.82 6.10 -8.75
N LEU A 305 -20.21 4.92 -8.54
CA LEU A 305 -19.40 4.65 -7.35
C LEU A 305 -18.08 5.42 -7.40
N THR A 306 -17.71 6.01 -6.27
CA THR A 306 -16.48 6.80 -6.12
C THR A 306 -15.63 6.27 -4.97
N ASN A 307 -14.31 6.54 -4.98
CA ASN A 307 -13.44 6.19 -3.87
C ASN A 307 -13.87 6.98 -2.61
N LEU A 308 -13.91 6.27 -1.47
CA LEU A 308 -14.30 6.84 -0.19
C LEU A 308 -13.33 7.95 0.28
N ALA A 309 -12.05 7.82 -0.08
CA ALA A 309 -11.01 8.82 0.19
C ALA A 309 -9.96 8.82 -0.93
N GLY A 310 -9.06 9.79 -0.91
CA GLY A 310 -7.80 9.74 -1.65
C GLY A 310 -6.69 9.05 -0.85
N PRO A 311 -5.61 8.57 -1.51
CA PRO A 311 -4.52 7.87 -0.84
C PRO A 311 -3.75 8.78 0.14
N PRO A 312 -2.94 8.18 1.03
CA PRO A 312 -2.07 8.92 1.94
C PRO A 312 -1.14 9.91 1.21
N SER A 313 -0.93 11.07 1.83
CA SER A 313 0.01 12.09 1.38
C SER A 313 1.37 11.97 2.08
N PHE A 314 2.36 12.75 1.65
CA PHE A 314 3.64 12.85 2.38
C PHE A 314 3.47 13.36 3.82
N ALA A 315 2.46 14.20 4.06
CA ALA A 315 2.18 14.71 5.39
C ALA A 315 1.50 13.67 6.29
N THR A 316 0.52 12.94 5.75
CA THR A 316 -0.26 11.95 6.51
C THR A 316 0.45 10.61 6.65
N CYS A 317 1.41 10.29 5.77
CA CYS A 317 2.21 9.06 5.70
C CYS A 317 1.40 7.78 5.49
N THR A 318 0.54 7.43 6.44
CA THR A 318 -0.24 6.20 6.48
C THR A 318 -1.75 6.46 6.67
N ARG A 319 -2.21 7.72 6.60
CA ARG A 319 -3.64 8.07 6.71
C ARG A 319 -4.15 8.62 5.41
N ASP A 320 -5.32 8.17 5.02
CA ASP A 320 -6.03 8.63 3.84
C ASP A 320 -6.40 10.11 3.91
N VAL A 321 -6.56 10.70 2.75
CA VAL A 321 -6.91 12.12 2.61
C VAL A 321 -8.30 12.22 2.02
N TYR A 322 -9.24 12.67 2.83
CA TYR A 322 -10.59 12.94 2.38
C TYR A 322 -10.69 14.33 1.75
N ALA A 323 -11.58 14.49 0.78
CA ALA A 323 -11.86 15.79 0.21
C ALA A 323 -12.47 16.74 1.27
N ASP A 324 -12.19 18.03 1.12
CA ASP A 324 -12.76 19.06 2.01
C ASP A 324 -14.30 18.99 1.99
N GLY A 325 -14.91 18.99 3.18
CA GLY A 325 -16.38 18.92 3.31
C GLY A 325 -16.97 17.50 3.16
N THR A 326 -16.15 16.45 3.03
CA THR A 326 -16.67 15.07 3.05
C THR A 326 -17.39 14.80 4.36
N GLY A 327 -18.69 14.47 4.27
CA GLY A 327 -19.54 14.12 5.40
C GLY A 327 -20.42 12.91 5.05
N PHE A 328 -20.82 12.15 6.06
CA PHE A 328 -21.69 10.99 5.90
C PHE A 328 -22.89 11.09 6.83
N GLU A 329 -24.06 10.68 6.33
CA GLU A 329 -25.18 10.37 7.19
C GLU A 329 -24.81 9.17 8.09
N PRO A 330 -25.09 9.19 9.40
CA PRO A 330 -24.72 8.13 10.33
C PRO A 330 -25.11 6.72 9.87
N ALA A 331 -26.33 6.58 9.32
CA ALA A 331 -26.80 5.29 8.81
C ALA A 331 -26.00 4.81 7.58
N ALA A 332 -25.52 5.70 6.72
CA ALA A 332 -24.67 5.35 5.59
C ALA A 332 -23.27 4.92 6.06
N ALA A 333 -22.65 5.68 6.97
CA ALA A 333 -21.37 5.33 7.57
C ALA A 333 -21.41 3.96 8.26
N LEU A 334 -22.49 3.68 9.01
CA LEU A 334 -22.68 2.39 9.68
C LEU A 334 -22.81 1.24 8.67
N ARG A 335 -23.54 1.43 7.55
CA ARG A 335 -23.64 0.41 6.50
C ARG A 335 -22.31 0.17 5.81
N ILE A 336 -21.55 1.22 5.50
CA ILE A 336 -20.19 1.11 4.95
C ILE A 336 -19.32 0.31 5.93
N ALA A 337 -19.24 0.71 7.19
CA ALA A 337 -18.44 0.03 8.20
C ALA A 337 -18.82 -1.45 8.35
N HIS A 338 -20.12 -1.75 8.42
CA HIS A 338 -20.64 -3.12 8.54
C HIS A 338 -20.25 -3.96 7.29
N GLY A 339 -20.45 -3.44 6.08
CA GLY A 339 -20.11 -4.13 4.84
C GLY A 339 -18.61 -4.44 4.74
N ILE A 340 -17.76 -3.48 5.12
CA ILE A 340 -16.30 -3.66 5.10
C ILE A 340 -15.83 -4.63 6.20
N ALA A 341 -16.39 -4.57 7.41
CA ALA A 341 -16.10 -5.57 8.45
C ALA A 341 -16.51 -6.98 8.02
N SER A 342 -17.69 -7.11 7.39
CA SER A 342 -18.20 -8.39 6.88
C SER A 342 -17.29 -8.98 5.80
N VAL A 343 -16.85 -8.19 4.82
CA VAL A 343 -15.95 -8.70 3.76
C VAL A 343 -14.58 -9.02 4.31
N ALA A 344 -14.03 -8.23 5.25
CA ALA A 344 -12.75 -8.55 5.88
C ALA A 344 -12.83 -9.88 6.66
N GLY A 345 -13.89 -10.09 7.44
CA GLY A 345 -14.14 -11.38 8.10
C GLY A 345 -14.23 -12.56 7.13
N HIS A 346 -14.96 -12.41 6.04
CA HIS A 346 -15.04 -13.40 4.96
C HIS A 346 -13.67 -13.74 4.35
N LEU A 347 -12.80 -12.75 4.15
CA LEU A 347 -11.45 -12.98 3.65
C LEU A 347 -10.60 -13.76 4.66
N HIS A 348 -10.64 -13.40 5.94
CA HIS A 348 -9.91 -14.10 6.99
C HIS A 348 -10.38 -15.55 7.21
N GLU A 349 -11.67 -15.84 7.05
CA GLU A 349 -12.20 -17.22 7.04
C GLU A 349 -11.59 -18.07 5.92
N ARG A 350 -11.14 -17.43 4.83
CA ARG A 350 -10.46 -18.05 3.68
C ARG A 350 -8.94 -17.99 3.74
N GLY A 351 -8.36 -17.53 4.85
CA GLY A 351 -6.92 -17.37 4.99
C GLY A 351 -6.32 -16.25 4.15
N ILE A 352 -7.09 -15.22 3.88
CA ILE A 352 -6.65 -14.03 3.13
C ILE A 352 -6.62 -12.85 4.08
N MET A 353 -5.47 -12.22 4.24
CA MET A 353 -5.31 -10.87 4.75
C MET A 353 -5.29 -9.91 3.56
N HIS A 354 -6.16 -8.91 3.52
CA HIS A 354 -6.19 -7.92 2.44
C HIS A 354 -4.91 -7.07 2.41
N GLY A 355 -4.41 -6.71 3.59
CA GLY A 355 -3.12 -6.04 3.78
C GLY A 355 -3.08 -4.57 3.38
N ASP A 356 -4.15 -4.06 2.76
CA ASP A 356 -4.29 -2.67 2.32
C ASP A 356 -5.71 -2.13 2.53
N LEU A 357 -6.31 -2.46 3.67
CA LEU A 357 -7.65 -2.03 4.04
C LEU A 357 -7.62 -0.53 4.39
N TYR A 358 -7.84 0.29 3.35
CA TYR A 358 -7.86 1.74 3.36
C TYR A 358 -9.15 2.27 2.74
N ALA A 359 -9.56 3.48 3.11
CA ALA A 359 -10.72 4.13 2.51
C ALA A 359 -10.54 4.41 1.01
N HIS A 360 -9.31 4.68 0.54
CA HIS A 360 -9.05 4.89 -0.89
C HIS A 360 -9.19 3.61 -1.74
N ASN A 361 -9.22 2.42 -1.12
CA ASN A 361 -9.48 1.14 -1.77
C ASN A 361 -10.96 0.70 -1.64
N ILE A 362 -11.82 1.58 -1.14
CA ILE A 362 -13.25 1.34 -1.00
C ILE A 362 -14.02 2.24 -1.95
N LEU A 363 -14.86 1.64 -2.80
CA LEU A 363 -15.82 2.35 -3.63
C LEU A 363 -17.15 2.45 -2.89
N HIS A 364 -17.85 3.59 -2.96
CA HIS A 364 -19.12 3.80 -2.29
C HIS A 364 -20.12 4.61 -3.14
N ASP A 365 -21.41 4.46 -2.83
CA ASP A 365 -22.54 5.13 -3.50
C ASP A 365 -23.06 6.36 -2.74
N GLY A 366 -22.44 6.74 -1.63
CA GLY A 366 -22.92 7.79 -0.73
C GLY A 366 -24.12 7.40 0.13
N ALA A 367 -24.83 6.34 -0.21
CA ALA A 367 -26.02 5.86 0.51
C ALA A 367 -25.74 4.69 1.48
N GLY A 368 -24.50 4.20 1.51
CA GLY A 368 -24.04 3.12 2.39
C GLY A 368 -23.67 1.82 1.68
N GLY A 369 -23.89 1.71 0.37
CA GLY A 369 -23.29 0.65 -0.46
C GLY A 369 -21.78 0.86 -0.53
N ALA A 370 -21.00 -0.21 -0.32
CA ALA A 370 -19.54 -0.15 -0.35
C ALA A 370 -18.95 -1.44 -0.93
N LEU A 371 -17.89 -1.32 -1.73
CA LEU A 371 -17.14 -2.43 -2.31
C LEU A 371 -15.67 -2.26 -1.97
N LEU A 372 -15.07 -3.28 -1.37
CA LEU A 372 -13.63 -3.37 -1.16
C LEU A 372 -12.97 -3.84 -2.46
N GLY A 373 -11.91 -3.16 -2.88
CA GLY A 373 -11.11 -3.47 -4.06
C GLY A 373 -9.63 -3.52 -3.75
N ASP A 374 -8.81 -3.65 -4.79
CA ASP A 374 -7.34 -3.62 -4.78
C ASP A 374 -6.67 -4.65 -3.84
N PHE A 375 -6.54 -5.88 -4.36
CA PHE A 375 -5.87 -6.99 -3.67
C PHE A 375 -4.34 -7.02 -3.85
N GLY A 376 -3.73 -5.94 -4.33
CA GLY A 376 -2.28 -5.87 -4.62
C GLY A 376 -1.39 -6.19 -3.43
N ALA A 377 -1.84 -5.93 -2.21
CA ALA A 377 -1.12 -6.21 -0.96
C ALA A 377 -1.59 -7.51 -0.26
N ALA A 378 -2.54 -8.22 -0.83
CA ALA A 378 -3.12 -9.39 -0.19
C ALA A 378 -2.07 -10.49 0.05
N SER A 379 -2.20 -11.16 1.17
CA SER A 379 -1.32 -12.26 1.58
C SER A 379 -2.14 -13.45 2.02
N LEU A 380 -1.81 -14.63 1.49
CA LEU A 380 -2.46 -15.88 1.88
C LEU A 380 -1.72 -16.54 3.04
N TYR A 381 -2.47 -17.18 3.93
CA TYR A 381 -1.93 -17.90 5.08
C TYR A 381 -2.74 -19.19 5.36
N ASP A 382 -2.13 -20.14 6.08
CA ASP A 382 -2.79 -21.39 6.44
C ASP A 382 -3.87 -21.16 7.50
N VAL A 383 -5.14 -21.40 7.17
CA VAL A 383 -6.28 -21.30 8.08
C VAL A 383 -6.24 -22.31 9.24
N ASN A 384 -5.47 -23.40 9.10
CA ASN A 384 -5.31 -24.41 10.13
C ASN A 384 -4.35 -23.94 11.25
N ASP A 385 -3.45 -22.99 10.96
CA ASP A 385 -2.68 -22.27 12.00
C ASP A 385 -3.54 -21.17 12.63
N ARG A 386 -4.48 -21.61 13.48
CA ARG A 386 -5.48 -20.70 14.12
C ARG A 386 -4.84 -19.59 14.93
N MET A 387 -3.70 -19.85 15.58
CA MET A 387 -3.04 -18.84 16.41
C MET A 387 -2.43 -17.74 15.53
N ARG A 388 -1.81 -18.12 14.44
CA ARG A 388 -1.20 -17.18 13.50
C ARG A 388 -2.27 -16.45 12.69
N GLY A 389 -3.29 -17.16 12.24
CA GLY A 389 -4.46 -16.61 11.56
C GLY A 389 -5.15 -15.52 12.37
N ALA A 390 -5.41 -15.77 13.67
CA ALA A 390 -5.97 -14.78 14.57
C ALA A 390 -5.11 -13.51 14.70
N ARG A 391 -3.78 -13.61 14.63
CA ARG A 391 -2.90 -12.43 14.65
C ARG A 391 -2.92 -11.66 13.35
N PHE A 392 -2.96 -12.33 12.19
CA PHE A 392 -3.17 -11.66 10.91
C PHE A 392 -4.48 -10.88 10.89
N GLU A 393 -5.57 -11.51 11.36
CA GLU A 393 -6.87 -10.85 11.50
C GLU A 393 -6.77 -9.61 12.39
N ARG A 394 -6.17 -9.72 13.58
CA ARG A 394 -6.05 -8.59 14.52
C ARG A 394 -5.13 -7.46 14.06
N LEU A 395 -4.17 -7.71 13.18
CA LEU A 395 -3.44 -6.64 12.49
C LEU A 395 -4.39 -5.85 11.57
N GLU A 396 -5.19 -6.54 10.77
CA GLU A 396 -6.12 -5.89 9.84
C GLU A 396 -7.31 -5.23 10.57
N VAL A 397 -7.73 -5.76 11.71
CA VAL A 397 -8.69 -5.09 12.62
C VAL A 397 -8.21 -3.71 13.01
N ARG A 398 -6.90 -3.48 13.18
CA ARG A 398 -6.40 -2.14 13.44
C ARG A 398 -6.61 -1.20 12.25
N ALA A 399 -6.40 -1.68 11.02
CA ALA A 399 -6.68 -0.89 9.82
C ALA A 399 -8.17 -0.53 9.73
N PHE A 400 -9.04 -1.49 10.06
CA PHE A 400 -10.48 -1.25 10.18
C PHE A 400 -10.81 -0.22 11.28
N GLY A 401 -10.12 -0.26 12.42
CA GLY A 401 -10.29 0.72 13.50
C GLY A 401 -10.03 2.15 13.05
N TYR A 402 -9.00 2.36 12.21
CA TYR A 402 -8.76 3.66 11.59
C TYR A 402 -9.90 4.07 10.64
N LEU A 403 -10.34 3.18 9.76
CA LEU A 403 -11.46 3.43 8.86
C LEU A 403 -12.74 3.81 9.63
N LEU A 404 -13.07 3.05 10.70
CA LEU A 404 -14.24 3.33 11.52
C LEU A 404 -14.15 4.71 12.19
N GLY A 405 -13.01 5.05 12.77
CA GLY A 405 -12.78 6.38 13.35
C GLY A 405 -12.91 7.50 12.31
N GLU A 406 -12.32 7.33 11.11
CA GLU A 406 -12.41 8.28 10.00
C GLU A 406 -13.84 8.51 9.51
N LEU A 407 -14.67 7.47 9.48
CA LEU A 407 -16.12 7.57 9.17
C LEU A 407 -16.87 8.33 10.27
N LEU A 408 -16.61 7.99 11.54
CA LEU A 408 -17.25 8.63 12.69
C LEU A 408 -16.95 10.11 12.78
N ASP A 409 -15.70 10.50 12.56
CA ASP A 409 -15.25 11.91 12.55
C ASP A 409 -16.01 12.76 11.52
N ARG A 410 -16.56 12.11 10.48
CA ARG A 410 -17.29 12.75 9.38
C ARG A 410 -18.80 12.67 9.48
N CYS A 411 -19.33 12.08 10.57
CA CYS A 411 -20.77 11.97 10.77
C CYS A 411 -21.42 13.10 11.59
N GLY A 412 -20.67 14.14 11.99
CA GLY A 412 -21.22 15.18 12.86
C GLY A 412 -21.57 14.65 14.26
N GLN A 413 -20.69 14.80 15.20
CA GLN A 413 -20.60 14.09 16.50
C GLN A 413 -21.80 14.14 17.46
N GLN A 414 -22.79 14.99 17.29
CA GLN A 414 -23.67 15.32 18.43
C GLN A 414 -25.10 14.75 18.38
N ALA A 415 -25.48 14.04 17.33
CA ALA A 415 -26.88 13.70 17.11
C ALA A 415 -27.23 12.20 17.13
N TRP A 416 -26.25 11.29 17.38
CA TRP A 416 -26.52 9.86 17.20
C TRP A 416 -26.25 9.04 18.47
N ALA A 417 -27.30 8.33 18.94
CA ALA A 417 -27.27 7.53 20.19
C ALA A 417 -26.18 6.41 20.15
N GLY A 418 -25.94 5.81 18.97
CA GLY A 418 -24.93 4.75 18.76
C GLY A 418 -23.47 5.20 18.69
N TRP A 419 -23.21 6.51 18.58
CA TRP A 419 -21.86 7.03 18.34
C TRP A 419 -20.85 6.57 19.40
N ARG A 420 -21.21 6.64 20.69
CA ARG A 420 -20.33 6.25 21.80
C ARG A 420 -19.92 4.77 21.75
N ALA A 421 -20.85 3.89 21.36
CA ALA A 421 -20.58 2.47 21.25
C ALA A 421 -19.61 2.18 20.09
N LEU A 422 -19.72 2.91 18.99
CA LEU A 422 -18.86 2.75 17.82
C LEU A 422 -17.47 3.39 18.03
N ASP A 423 -17.40 4.51 18.74
CA ASP A 423 -16.14 5.12 19.16
C ASP A 423 -15.36 4.18 20.11
N ALA A 424 -16.07 3.56 21.06
CA ALA A 424 -15.48 2.52 21.91
C ALA A 424 -15.02 1.30 21.09
N LEU A 425 -15.78 0.88 20.07
CA LEU A 425 -15.38 -0.21 19.17
C LEU A 425 -14.14 0.17 18.35
N ALA A 426 -14.11 1.37 17.78
CA ALA A 426 -12.92 1.87 17.07
C ALA A 426 -11.69 1.88 17.99
N SER A 427 -11.86 2.36 19.21
CA SER A 427 -10.79 2.35 20.23
C SER A 427 -10.33 0.94 20.57
N ALA A 428 -11.24 -0.03 20.70
CA ALA A 428 -10.90 -1.44 20.94
C ALA A 428 -10.11 -2.05 19.76
N CYS A 429 -10.50 -1.74 18.51
CA CYS A 429 -9.76 -2.14 17.31
C CYS A 429 -8.33 -1.55 17.28
N LEU A 430 -8.13 -0.36 17.84
CA LEU A 430 -6.85 0.34 17.90
C LEU A 430 -5.98 -0.02 19.13
N ASN A 431 -6.40 -1.00 19.94
CA ASN A 431 -5.63 -1.42 21.11
C ASN A 431 -4.17 -1.72 20.75
N GLU A 432 -3.22 -1.27 21.57
CA GLU A 432 -1.80 -1.57 21.37
C GLU A 432 -1.46 -3.05 21.66
N ASP A 433 -2.20 -3.69 22.58
CA ASP A 433 -2.17 -5.14 22.74
C ASP A 433 -2.96 -5.80 21.61
N VAL A 434 -2.24 -6.45 20.69
CA VAL A 434 -2.82 -7.10 19.50
C VAL A 434 -3.80 -8.21 19.92
N ASP A 435 -3.48 -8.97 20.97
CA ASP A 435 -4.30 -10.09 21.42
C ASP A 435 -5.61 -9.63 22.10
N ALA A 436 -5.69 -8.35 22.51
CA ALA A 436 -6.89 -7.74 23.09
C ALA A 436 -7.86 -7.10 22.05
N ARG A 437 -7.50 -7.05 20.77
CA ARG A 437 -8.37 -6.52 19.72
C ARG A 437 -9.51 -7.50 19.44
N PRO A 438 -10.74 -7.02 19.13
CA PRO A 438 -11.85 -7.90 18.73
C PRO A 438 -11.56 -8.60 17.40
N SER A 439 -12.25 -9.71 17.13
CA SER A 439 -12.29 -10.35 15.80
C SER A 439 -13.28 -9.63 14.88
N PHE A 440 -13.20 -9.85 13.55
CA PHE A 440 -14.21 -9.30 12.63
C PHE A 440 -15.61 -9.85 12.87
N VAL A 441 -15.75 -11.05 13.40
CA VAL A 441 -17.05 -11.62 13.82
C VAL A 441 -17.66 -10.77 14.95
N GLU A 442 -16.87 -10.43 15.98
CA GLU A 442 -17.33 -9.58 17.10
C GLU A 442 -17.63 -8.15 16.61
N ILE A 443 -16.80 -7.60 15.74
CA ILE A 443 -17.00 -6.26 15.13
C ILE A 443 -18.31 -6.23 14.35
N THR A 444 -18.53 -7.20 13.45
CA THR A 444 -19.75 -7.27 12.62
C THR A 444 -21.00 -7.39 13.48
N ALA A 445 -20.96 -8.21 14.54
CA ALA A 445 -22.06 -8.33 15.49
C ALA A 445 -22.33 -7.02 16.24
N ALA A 446 -21.28 -6.32 16.69
CA ALA A 446 -21.41 -5.03 17.37
C ALA A 446 -22.01 -3.95 16.45
N LEU A 447 -21.59 -3.89 15.18
CA LEU A 447 -22.13 -2.97 14.17
C LEU A 447 -23.60 -3.28 13.85
N ALA A 448 -23.97 -4.56 13.70
CA ALA A 448 -25.34 -4.99 13.45
C ALA A 448 -26.30 -4.63 14.60
N ALA A 449 -25.81 -4.58 15.83
CA ALA A 449 -26.61 -4.17 16.99
C ALA A 449 -26.99 -2.68 16.95
N GLN A 450 -26.26 -1.84 16.21
CA GLN A 450 -26.53 -0.41 16.07
C GLN A 450 -27.46 -0.07 14.89
N THR A 451 -27.77 -1.04 14.02
CA THR A 451 -28.69 -0.85 12.88
C THR A 451 -30.14 -1.10 13.23
N ARG A 452 -30.42 -1.54 14.46
CA ARG A 452 -31.80 -1.79 15.01
C ARG A 452 -32.28 -0.57 15.77
#